data_406ca6b1a73729972f6e53b592ea511c
#
_entry.id   406ca6b1a73729972f6e53b592ea511c
#
_cell.length_a   1.000
_cell.length_b   1.000
_cell.length_c   1.000
_cell.angle_alpha   90.00
_cell.angle_beta   90.00
_cell.angle_gamma   90.00
#
_symmetry.space_group_name_H-M   'P 1'
#
loop_
_entity.id
_entity.type
_entity.pdbx_description
1 polymer ?
#
loop_
_entity_poly.entity_id
_entity_poly.type
_entity_poly.pdbx_seq_one_letter_code
_entity_poly.pdbx_strand_id
1 'polypeptide(L)'
;HLSMLPSSGSESIRIRANENFVFSSSGIAMGPQWSNSILLNDELPPDIISYDFDPDSIAAGVIPDANIKIVFDNSVDLKGETSINSTTFDNIISLNYENDGTLGDAIGFNATINSGRDTITVDPDTSLIQVRRVLLKVAGDTIVDANTNVMAEKQSRFNVADIVFPEIQSSSLAENNEYVLINFSESLWSEIDQSGNIVPSDFIIELNSEDENSNASNVVIEQITDGIGNTAELNNIDAVRLYLGFDSNPSGAESITISPVSSELFDQGNNPLPWTSSLSFDLSDQLSPSIIIKS
;
A
#
# COMPACT_ATOMS: atom_id res chain seq x y z
N HIS A 1 17.24 4.69 48.97
CA HIS A 1 16.65 4.85 47.65
C HIS A 1 16.68 3.49 46.95
N LEU A 2 15.52 2.89 46.73
CA LEU A 2 15.36 1.76 45.82
C LEU A 2 15.23 2.36 44.43
N SER A 3 16.21 2.13 43.56
CA SER A 3 16.10 2.38 42.14
C SER A 3 15.29 1.21 41.56
N MET A 4 14.02 1.43 41.29
CA MET A 4 13.15 0.46 40.61
C MET A 4 12.78 0.98 39.23
N LEU A 5 12.48 0.06 38.33
CA LEU A 5 11.80 0.42 37.08
C LEU A 5 10.39 0.93 37.43
N PRO A 6 9.76 1.75 36.57
CA PRO A 6 8.36 2.14 36.75
C PRO A 6 7.48 0.93 37.00
N SER A 7 6.60 1.02 37.98
CA SER A 7 5.67 -0.05 38.31
C SER A 7 4.39 0.00 37.47
N SER A 8 3.81 -1.16 37.19
CA SER A 8 2.56 -1.30 36.43
C SER A 8 1.30 -1.28 37.29
N GLY A 9 1.45 -0.99 38.57
CA GLY A 9 0.33 -1.07 39.53
C GLY A 9 -0.07 -2.49 39.95
N SER A 10 0.55 -3.51 39.38
CA SER A 10 0.30 -4.92 39.75
C SER A 10 1.33 -5.47 40.75
N GLU A 11 2.45 -4.80 40.90
CA GLU A 11 3.53 -5.18 41.78
C GLU A 11 3.24 -4.77 43.24
N SER A 12 3.75 -5.58 44.17
CA SER A 12 3.65 -5.27 45.57
C SER A 12 4.96 -5.45 46.30
N ILE A 13 5.19 -4.67 47.33
CA ILE A 13 6.35 -4.78 48.22
C ILE A 13 5.97 -5.22 49.61
N ARG A 14 6.88 -5.95 50.22
CA ARG A 14 6.84 -6.29 51.64
C ARG A 14 8.19 -6.02 52.27
N ILE A 15 8.19 -5.64 53.51
CA ILE A 15 9.41 -5.35 54.26
C ILE A 15 9.48 -6.28 55.47
N ARG A 16 10.65 -6.78 55.77
CA ARG A 16 10.92 -7.47 57.03
C ARG A 16 12.25 -6.98 57.62
N ALA A 17 12.33 -7.00 58.91
CA ALA A 17 13.62 -6.79 59.60
C ALA A 17 14.53 -8.00 59.39
N ASN A 18 15.84 -7.77 59.19
CA ASN A 18 16.80 -8.86 59.35
C ASN A 18 16.85 -9.32 60.82
N GLU A 19 17.05 -10.61 61.02
CA GLU A 19 17.19 -11.18 62.35
C GLU A 19 18.30 -10.46 63.15
N ASN A 20 17.96 -10.10 64.39
CA ASN A 20 18.90 -9.45 65.32
C ASN A 20 19.46 -8.09 64.87
N PHE A 21 18.77 -7.35 64.03
CA PHE A 21 19.15 -5.98 63.62
C PHE A 21 18.24 -4.89 64.17
N VAL A 22 16.98 -5.23 64.50
CA VAL A 22 16.00 -4.28 65.08
C VAL A 22 15.59 -4.77 66.42
N PHE A 23 15.75 -3.94 67.44
CA PHE A 23 15.44 -4.29 68.84
C PHE A 23 14.46 -3.29 69.45
N SER A 24 13.63 -3.78 70.36
CA SER A 24 12.83 -2.92 71.24
C SER A 24 13.73 -2.15 72.22
N SER A 25 13.18 -1.15 72.91
CA SER A 25 13.90 -0.42 73.96
C SER A 25 14.37 -1.29 75.10
N SER A 26 13.79 -2.48 75.27
CA SER A 26 14.16 -3.50 76.26
C SER A 26 15.16 -4.53 75.72
N GLY A 27 15.71 -4.35 74.52
CA GLY A 27 16.72 -5.23 73.94
C GLY A 27 16.16 -6.53 73.30
N ILE A 28 14.83 -6.63 73.12
CA ILE A 28 14.22 -7.81 72.49
C ILE A 28 14.29 -7.64 70.97
N ALA A 29 14.87 -8.61 70.27
CA ALA A 29 14.97 -8.59 68.80
C ALA A 29 13.62 -8.71 68.14
N MET A 30 13.39 -7.94 67.09
CA MET A 30 12.24 -8.08 66.25
C MET A 30 12.33 -9.40 65.45
N GLY A 31 11.28 -10.24 65.56
CA GLY A 31 11.21 -11.48 64.79
C GLY A 31 11.15 -11.23 63.25
N PRO A 32 11.48 -12.24 62.45
CA PRO A 32 11.56 -12.12 60.96
C PRO A 32 10.15 -12.15 60.34
N GLN A 33 9.28 -11.26 60.80
CA GLN A 33 7.93 -11.14 60.22
C GLN A 33 7.92 -10.17 59.07
N TRP A 34 7.20 -10.57 58.00
CA TRP A 34 6.94 -9.68 56.85
C TRP A 34 5.85 -8.67 57.20
N SER A 35 5.99 -7.45 56.72
CA SER A 35 4.91 -6.47 56.70
C SER A 35 3.73 -6.98 55.85
N ASN A 36 2.58 -6.32 55.98
CA ASN A 36 1.54 -6.46 54.98
C ASN A 36 2.08 -6.09 53.59
N SER A 37 1.49 -6.67 52.55
CA SER A 37 1.77 -6.30 51.18
C SER A 37 1.26 -4.89 50.90
N ILE A 38 2.07 -4.07 50.28
CA ILE A 38 1.70 -2.73 49.80
C ILE A 38 1.78 -2.79 48.27
N LEU A 39 0.65 -2.55 47.62
CA LEU A 39 0.57 -2.45 46.17
C LEU A 39 1.27 -1.16 45.72
N LEU A 40 2.07 -1.23 44.70
CA LEU A 40 2.69 -0.07 44.09
C LEU A 40 1.68 0.66 43.20
N ASN A 41 1.84 1.98 43.09
CA ASN A 41 1.07 2.75 42.12
C ASN A 41 1.55 2.43 40.71
N ASP A 42 0.64 2.51 39.73
CA ASP A 42 0.98 2.47 38.33
C ASP A 42 1.69 3.77 37.91
N GLU A 43 2.86 3.63 37.36
CA GLU A 43 3.71 4.71 36.84
C GLU A 43 4.02 4.54 35.34
N LEU A 44 3.42 3.51 34.69
CA LEU A 44 3.59 3.28 33.27
C LEU A 44 2.59 4.11 32.47
N PRO A 45 3.05 4.94 31.51
CA PRO A 45 2.12 5.62 30.62
C PRO A 45 1.44 4.62 29.68
N PRO A 46 0.25 4.93 29.18
CA PRO A 46 -0.38 4.13 28.15
C PRO A 46 0.46 4.12 26.86
N ASP A 47 0.42 3.02 26.13
CA ASP A 47 1.14 2.88 24.87
C ASP A 47 0.20 2.34 23.78
N ILE A 48 0.53 2.65 22.50
CA ILE A 48 -0.13 2.09 21.34
C ILE A 48 0.48 0.71 21.09
N ILE A 49 -0.32 -0.33 21.15
CA ILE A 49 0.11 -1.72 20.99
C ILE A 49 -0.11 -2.26 19.57
N SER A 50 -1.07 -1.69 18.84
CA SER A 50 -1.31 -2.08 17.46
C SER A 50 -2.11 -1.04 16.69
N TYR A 51 -2.02 -1.16 15.37
CA TYR A 51 -2.89 -0.52 14.39
C TYR A 51 -3.60 -1.63 13.60
N ASP A 52 -4.66 -1.32 12.88
CA ASP A 52 -5.31 -2.26 11.94
C ASP A 52 -4.64 -2.30 10.57
N PHE A 53 -3.49 -1.69 10.45
CA PHE A 53 -2.57 -1.77 9.31
C PHE A 53 -1.18 -2.20 9.80
N ASP A 54 -0.39 -2.76 8.88
CA ASP A 54 1.01 -3.05 9.14
C ASP A 54 1.86 -1.83 8.77
N PRO A 55 2.42 -1.09 9.75
CA PRO A 55 3.19 0.12 9.47
C PRO A 55 4.49 -0.13 8.71
N ASP A 56 4.98 -1.37 8.71
CA ASP A 56 6.24 -1.75 8.05
C ASP A 56 6.00 -2.40 6.68
N SER A 57 4.72 -2.69 6.31
CA SER A 57 4.39 -3.32 5.04
C SER A 57 4.31 -2.30 3.91
N ILE A 58 5.15 -2.49 2.89
CA ILE A 58 5.07 -1.74 1.63
C ILE A 58 4.01 -2.37 0.70
N ALA A 59 3.77 -3.68 0.83
CA ALA A 59 2.96 -4.46 -0.09
C ALA A 59 1.46 -4.52 0.27
N ALA A 60 1.09 -4.31 1.54
CA ALA A 60 -0.30 -4.32 1.99
C ALA A 60 -0.68 -2.93 2.49
N GLY A 61 -1.01 -2.04 1.58
CA GLY A 61 -1.49 -0.70 1.91
C GLY A 61 -2.88 -0.72 2.55
N VAL A 62 -3.20 0.37 3.25
CA VAL A 62 -4.57 0.64 3.71
C VAL A 62 -5.44 0.94 2.50
N ILE A 63 -6.58 0.28 2.36
CA ILE A 63 -7.50 0.59 1.26
C ILE A 63 -8.03 2.03 1.39
N PRO A 64 -8.25 2.74 0.27
CA PRO A 64 -8.56 4.18 0.29
C PRO A 64 -9.71 4.61 1.18
N ASP A 65 -10.74 3.78 1.30
CA ASP A 65 -11.96 4.07 2.08
C ASP A 65 -11.96 3.41 3.46
N ALA A 66 -10.83 2.88 3.95
CA ALA A 66 -10.78 2.22 5.24
C ALA A 66 -10.70 3.21 6.40
N ASN A 67 -11.35 2.86 7.49
CA ASN A 67 -11.12 3.49 8.77
C ASN A 67 -9.82 2.97 9.38
N ILE A 68 -9.10 3.83 10.09
CA ILE A 68 -7.83 3.51 10.74
C ILE A 68 -8.09 3.30 12.23
N LYS A 69 -7.67 2.16 12.80
CA LYS A 69 -7.79 1.91 14.23
C LYS A 69 -6.45 2.01 14.94
N ILE A 70 -6.47 2.65 16.10
CA ILE A 70 -5.35 2.82 17.02
C ILE A 70 -5.74 2.12 18.31
N VAL A 71 -5.02 1.07 18.68
CA VAL A 71 -5.31 0.26 19.88
C VAL A 71 -4.28 0.51 20.97
N PHE A 72 -4.75 0.84 22.16
CA PHE A 72 -3.93 1.07 23.35
C PHE A 72 -3.89 -0.16 24.25
N ASP A 73 -2.84 -0.26 25.05
CA ASP A 73 -2.66 -1.31 26.06
C ASP A 73 -3.60 -1.16 27.27
N ASN A 74 -4.08 0.06 27.51
CA ASN A 74 -4.97 0.42 28.62
C ASN A 74 -6.11 1.32 28.12
N SER A 75 -7.14 1.51 28.97
CA SER A 75 -8.13 2.55 28.72
C SER A 75 -7.49 3.93 28.86
N VAL A 76 -7.79 4.81 27.93
CA VAL A 76 -7.20 6.16 27.86
C VAL A 76 -8.23 7.26 28.01
N ASP A 77 -7.77 8.39 28.52
CA ASP A 77 -8.49 9.64 28.69
C ASP A 77 -7.68 10.81 28.11
N LEU A 78 -8.34 11.96 27.99
CA LEU A 78 -7.67 13.21 27.65
C LEU A 78 -7.26 13.95 28.90
N LYS A 79 -6.02 14.41 28.91
CA LYS A 79 -5.46 15.19 30.02
C LYS A 79 -6.26 16.47 30.25
N GLY A 80 -6.89 16.56 31.42
CA GLY A 80 -7.65 17.73 31.82
C GLY A 80 -9.08 17.83 31.28
N GLU A 81 -9.53 16.85 30.51
CA GLU A 81 -10.89 16.79 29.98
C GLU A 81 -11.75 15.78 30.77
N THR A 82 -13.03 16.10 30.94
CA THR A 82 -13.98 15.19 31.61
C THR A 82 -14.68 14.25 30.66
N SER A 83 -14.57 14.47 29.37
CA SER A 83 -15.12 13.58 28.34
C SER A 83 -14.41 13.77 26.98
N ILE A 84 -14.12 12.67 26.32
CA ILE A 84 -13.66 12.66 24.93
C ILE A 84 -14.88 12.84 24.03
N ASN A 85 -14.79 13.77 23.09
CA ASN A 85 -15.77 13.96 22.02
C ASN A 85 -15.04 14.10 20.66
N SER A 86 -15.79 14.05 19.56
CA SER A 86 -15.20 14.07 18.20
C SER A 86 -14.34 15.30 17.90
N THR A 87 -14.64 16.45 18.48
CA THR A 87 -13.89 17.69 18.24
C THR A 87 -12.57 17.79 19.01
N THR A 88 -12.35 16.91 19.99
CA THR A 88 -11.11 16.89 20.77
C THR A 88 -9.98 16.13 20.08
N PHE A 89 -10.31 15.24 19.14
CA PHE A 89 -9.30 14.46 18.43
C PHE A 89 -8.47 15.25 17.41
N ASP A 90 -9.01 16.33 16.84
CA ASP A 90 -8.32 17.18 15.87
C ASP A 90 -7.03 17.80 16.43
N ASN A 91 -6.95 17.95 17.75
CA ASN A 91 -5.75 18.48 18.43
C ASN A 91 -4.77 17.37 18.88
N ILE A 92 -5.17 16.10 18.77
CA ILE A 92 -4.42 14.96 19.30
C ILE A 92 -3.87 14.12 18.17
N ILE A 93 -4.67 13.92 17.13
CA ILE A 93 -4.33 13.11 15.97
C ILE A 93 -4.10 14.04 14.79
N SER A 94 -3.10 13.76 13.99
CA SER A 94 -2.95 14.35 12.67
C SER A 94 -2.66 13.28 11.64
N LEU A 95 -3.29 13.42 10.48
CA LEU A 95 -3.03 12.65 9.28
C LEU A 95 -2.50 13.59 8.21
N ASN A 96 -1.39 13.24 7.60
CA ASN A 96 -0.80 14.01 6.51
C ASN A 96 -0.26 13.07 5.44
N TYR A 97 -0.40 13.46 4.18
CA TYR A 97 0.41 12.81 3.14
C TYR A 97 1.88 13.12 3.36
N GLU A 98 2.75 12.16 3.02
CA GLU A 98 4.19 12.32 3.08
C GLU A 98 4.77 12.18 1.67
N ASN A 99 5.59 13.15 1.26
CA ASN A 99 6.30 13.13 -0.03
C ASN A 99 7.80 13.10 0.27
N ASP A 100 8.47 11.98 -0.03
CA ASP A 100 9.92 11.81 0.16
C ASP A 100 10.42 12.27 1.54
N GLY A 101 9.68 11.90 2.60
CA GLY A 101 10.00 12.29 3.98
C GLY A 101 9.63 13.73 4.36
N THR A 102 9.01 14.47 3.44
CA THR A 102 8.49 15.83 3.70
C THR A 102 6.99 15.76 3.96
N LEU A 103 6.55 16.47 5.01
CA LEU A 103 5.13 16.57 5.36
C LEU A 103 4.39 17.30 4.24
N GLY A 104 3.37 16.63 3.68
CA GLY A 104 2.49 17.17 2.65
C GLY A 104 1.15 17.67 3.20
N ASP A 105 0.11 17.59 2.37
CA ASP A 105 -1.22 18.07 2.70
C ASP A 105 -1.82 17.34 3.90
N ALA A 106 -2.54 18.07 4.74
CA ALA A 106 -3.30 17.50 5.84
C ALA A 106 -4.54 16.77 5.31
N ILE A 107 -4.88 15.65 5.94
CA ILE A 107 -6.05 14.85 5.66
C ILE A 107 -7.08 15.12 6.75
N GLY A 108 -8.25 15.61 6.37
CA GLY A 108 -9.39 15.78 7.27
C GLY A 108 -9.96 14.42 7.68
N PHE A 109 -10.45 14.31 8.91
CA PHE A 109 -11.02 13.07 9.43
C PHE A 109 -12.01 13.33 10.56
N ASN A 110 -12.85 12.34 10.84
CA ASN A 110 -13.60 12.22 12.09
C ASN A 110 -12.98 11.12 12.93
N ALA A 111 -12.96 11.26 14.26
CA ALA A 111 -12.48 10.20 15.12
C ALA A 111 -13.44 9.90 16.28
N THR A 112 -13.51 8.65 16.66
CA THR A 112 -14.34 8.15 17.76
C THR A 112 -13.52 7.22 18.64
N ILE A 113 -13.90 7.13 19.93
CA ILE A 113 -13.32 6.15 20.84
C ILE A 113 -14.40 5.14 21.25
N ASN A 114 -14.01 3.87 21.36
CA ASN A 114 -14.91 2.82 21.77
C ASN A 114 -15.33 2.94 23.27
N SER A 115 -16.31 2.15 23.72
CA SER A 115 -16.79 2.15 25.10
C SER A 115 -15.75 1.66 26.12
N GLY A 116 -14.79 0.84 25.70
CA GLY A 116 -13.65 0.38 26.51
C GLY A 116 -12.57 1.44 26.68
N ARG A 117 -12.63 2.50 25.86
CA ARG A 117 -11.66 3.61 25.82
C ARG A 117 -10.23 3.16 25.51
N ASP A 118 -10.07 2.05 24.84
CA ASP A 118 -8.81 1.44 24.45
C ASP A 118 -8.57 1.43 22.92
N THR A 119 -9.56 1.89 22.15
CA THR A 119 -9.47 1.91 20.69
C THR A 119 -10.05 3.20 20.12
N ILE A 120 -9.23 3.96 19.40
CA ILE A 120 -9.66 5.10 18.60
C ILE A 120 -9.82 4.64 17.16
N THR A 121 -10.97 4.98 16.55
CA THR A 121 -11.22 4.81 15.13
C THR A 121 -11.17 6.18 14.47
N VAL A 122 -10.32 6.32 13.47
CA VAL A 122 -10.12 7.52 12.64
C VAL A 122 -10.74 7.24 11.27
N ASP A 123 -11.70 8.05 10.87
CA ASP A 123 -12.45 7.93 9.61
C ASP A 123 -12.09 9.13 8.73
N PRO A 124 -11.27 8.98 7.68
CA PRO A 124 -10.94 10.08 6.77
C PRO A 124 -12.19 10.66 6.12
N ASP A 125 -12.27 12.00 6.01
CA ASP A 125 -13.43 12.71 5.43
C ASP A 125 -13.65 12.40 3.94
N THR A 126 -12.61 11.94 3.26
CA THR A 126 -12.62 11.55 1.84
C THR A 126 -11.72 10.33 1.66
N SER A 127 -11.97 9.57 0.57
CA SER A 127 -11.05 8.49 0.16
C SER A 127 -9.61 8.97 0.11
N LEU A 128 -8.71 8.19 0.70
CA LEU A 128 -7.27 8.46 0.67
C LEU A 128 -6.75 8.35 -0.77
N ILE A 129 -5.80 9.20 -1.13
CA ILE A 129 -5.15 9.15 -2.45
C ILE A 129 -4.29 7.89 -2.52
N GLN A 130 -4.56 7.05 -3.52
CA GLN A 130 -3.85 5.79 -3.75
C GLN A 130 -2.36 6.03 -4.05
N VAL A 131 -1.54 5.02 -3.79
CA VAL A 131 -0.08 5.06 -4.00
C VAL A 131 0.63 6.17 -3.20
N ARG A 132 -0.04 6.74 -2.19
CA ARG A 132 0.54 7.79 -1.33
C ARG A 132 0.88 7.23 0.03
N ARG A 133 1.92 7.76 0.61
CA ARG A 133 2.30 7.48 1.99
C ARG A 133 1.61 8.45 2.93
N VAL A 134 1.11 7.95 4.06
CA VAL A 134 0.45 8.74 5.09
C VAL A 134 1.24 8.64 6.39
N LEU A 135 1.46 9.79 7.03
CA LEU A 135 1.95 9.90 8.40
C LEU A 135 0.77 10.08 9.34
N LEU A 136 0.57 9.11 10.23
CA LEU A 136 -0.31 9.19 11.39
C LEU A 136 0.53 9.61 12.59
N LYS A 137 0.14 10.70 13.24
CA LYS A 137 0.78 11.18 14.46
C LYS A 137 -0.24 11.29 15.58
N VAL A 138 0.10 10.81 16.77
CA VAL A 138 -0.65 11.01 18.01
C VAL A 138 0.21 11.87 18.92
N ALA A 139 -0.32 13.03 19.28
CA ALA A 139 0.43 14.05 20.04
C ALA A 139 0.75 13.56 21.46
N GLY A 140 1.96 13.83 21.90
CA GLY A 140 2.38 13.62 23.29
C GLY A 140 1.69 14.59 24.25
N ASP A 141 1.78 14.26 25.54
CA ASP A 141 1.25 15.06 26.66
C ASP A 141 -0.27 15.31 26.66
N THR A 142 -1.03 14.60 25.82
CA THR A 142 -2.48 14.78 25.64
C THR A 142 -3.30 13.58 26.09
N ILE A 143 -2.78 12.37 25.93
CA ILE A 143 -3.43 11.11 26.30
C ILE A 143 -2.87 10.62 27.63
N VAL A 144 -3.76 10.21 28.51
CA VAL A 144 -3.43 9.68 29.85
C VAL A 144 -4.19 8.38 30.12
N ASP A 145 -3.64 7.55 31.02
CA ASP A 145 -4.34 6.43 31.62
C ASP A 145 -5.19 6.85 32.83
N ALA A 146 -5.82 5.87 33.50
CA ALA A 146 -6.62 6.09 34.70
C ALA A 146 -5.79 6.62 35.91
N ASN A 147 -4.47 6.47 35.90
CA ASN A 147 -3.55 6.93 36.93
C ASN A 147 -2.89 8.27 36.57
N THR A 148 -3.33 8.90 35.48
CA THR A 148 -2.82 10.16 34.96
C THR A 148 -1.37 10.11 34.41
N ASN A 149 -0.86 8.92 34.12
CA ASN A 149 0.42 8.76 33.41
C ASN A 149 0.23 9.19 31.95
N VAL A 150 1.16 9.97 31.47
CA VAL A 150 1.01 10.69 30.18
C VAL A 150 1.77 9.98 29.08
N MET A 151 1.09 9.69 27.97
CA MET A 151 1.69 9.08 26.79
C MET A 151 2.68 10.03 26.09
N ALA A 152 3.80 9.50 25.63
CA ALA A 152 4.70 10.22 24.73
C ALA A 152 4.12 10.30 23.30
N GLU A 153 4.60 11.26 22.50
CA GLU A 153 4.23 11.34 21.07
C GLU A 153 4.54 10.02 20.36
N LYS A 154 3.59 9.59 19.51
CA LYS A 154 3.74 8.41 18.65
C LYS A 154 3.51 8.80 17.19
N GLN A 155 4.28 8.20 16.33
CA GLN A 155 4.16 8.34 14.87
C GLN A 155 4.17 6.97 14.22
N SER A 156 3.31 6.80 13.24
CA SER A 156 3.28 5.63 12.37
C SER A 156 3.08 6.04 10.93
N ARG A 157 3.52 5.21 10.02
CA ARG A 157 3.41 5.44 8.58
C ARG A 157 2.78 4.24 7.91
N PHE A 158 1.94 4.50 6.91
CA PHE A 158 1.37 3.47 6.07
C PHE A 158 1.26 3.96 4.63
N ASN A 159 1.24 3.02 3.70
CA ASN A 159 0.94 3.30 2.30
C ASN A 159 -0.56 3.13 2.05
N VAL A 160 -1.11 3.92 1.14
CA VAL A 160 -2.47 3.73 0.65
C VAL A 160 -2.39 2.77 -0.54
N ALA A 161 -3.19 1.70 -0.49
CA ALA A 161 -3.23 0.70 -1.53
C ALA A 161 -3.70 1.30 -2.85
N ASP A 162 -3.13 0.84 -3.94
CA ASP A 162 -3.70 0.98 -5.27
C ASP A 162 -4.71 -0.14 -5.49
N ILE A 163 -5.92 0.21 -5.83
CA ILE A 163 -7.02 -0.73 -6.11
C ILE A 163 -7.61 -0.54 -7.52
N VAL A 164 -7.01 0.34 -8.31
CA VAL A 164 -7.41 0.58 -9.70
C VAL A 164 -6.55 -0.30 -10.60
N PHE A 165 -7.19 -1.06 -11.45
CA PHE A 165 -6.48 -1.88 -12.42
C PHE A 165 -6.05 -1.02 -13.61
N PRO A 166 -4.86 -1.27 -14.19
CA PRO A 166 -4.45 -0.60 -15.39
C PRO A 166 -5.36 -0.97 -16.57
N GLU A 167 -5.57 -0.03 -17.48
CA GLU A 167 -6.43 -0.19 -18.64
C GLU A 167 -5.68 0.24 -19.90
N ILE A 168 -6.07 -0.34 -21.06
CA ILE A 168 -5.66 0.18 -22.36
C ILE A 168 -6.49 1.42 -22.69
N GLN A 169 -5.88 2.59 -22.70
CA GLN A 169 -6.55 3.86 -23.01
C GLN A 169 -6.76 4.07 -24.50
N SER A 170 -5.77 3.72 -25.29
CA SER A 170 -5.85 3.84 -26.75
C SER A 170 -4.87 2.92 -27.44
N SER A 171 -5.17 2.60 -28.70
CA SER A 171 -4.29 1.79 -29.54
C SER A 171 -4.44 2.19 -30.99
N SER A 172 -3.39 1.98 -31.79
CA SER A 172 -3.41 2.20 -33.21
C SER A 172 -2.42 1.29 -33.95
N LEU A 173 -2.82 0.80 -35.11
CA LEU A 173 -1.93 0.12 -36.05
C LEU A 173 -1.30 1.15 -36.99
N ALA A 174 0.00 1.03 -37.23
CA ALA A 174 0.69 1.82 -38.25
C ALA A 174 0.15 1.52 -39.68
N GLU A 175 0.05 2.54 -40.55
CA GLU A 175 -0.50 2.41 -41.93
C GLU A 175 0.22 1.35 -42.78
N ASN A 176 1.49 1.10 -42.48
CA ASN A 176 2.32 0.09 -43.15
C ASN A 176 2.36 -1.25 -42.40
N ASN A 177 1.46 -1.48 -41.43
CA ASN A 177 1.43 -2.66 -40.57
C ASN A 177 2.73 -2.93 -39.78
N GLU A 178 3.64 -1.95 -39.66
CA GLU A 178 4.95 -2.16 -39.04
C GLU A 178 4.87 -2.39 -37.54
N TYR A 179 3.98 -1.67 -36.85
CA TYR A 179 3.79 -1.81 -35.40
C TYR A 179 2.37 -1.46 -34.95
N VAL A 180 1.99 -1.97 -33.81
CA VAL A 180 0.85 -1.51 -33.02
C VAL A 180 1.35 -0.68 -31.85
N LEU A 181 0.86 0.57 -31.73
CA LEU A 181 1.05 1.41 -30.55
C LEU A 181 -0.07 1.15 -29.58
N ILE A 182 0.26 0.90 -28.32
CA ILE A 182 -0.69 0.73 -27.21
C ILE A 182 -0.33 1.74 -26.12
N ASN A 183 -1.29 2.55 -25.67
CA ASN A 183 -1.14 3.44 -24.53
C ASN A 183 -1.98 2.92 -23.37
N PHE A 184 -1.39 2.88 -22.18
CA PHE A 184 -2.02 2.42 -20.93
C PHE A 184 -2.49 3.60 -20.09
N SER A 185 -3.35 3.34 -19.13
CA SER A 185 -3.83 4.35 -18.15
C SER A 185 -2.72 4.81 -17.21
N GLU A 186 -1.72 3.99 -17.02
CA GLU A 186 -0.61 4.19 -16.11
C GLU A 186 0.61 3.36 -16.53
N SER A 187 1.73 3.58 -15.83
CA SER A 187 2.96 2.84 -16.11
C SER A 187 2.89 1.39 -15.67
N LEU A 188 3.47 0.49 -16.46
CA LEU A 188 3.47 -0.95 -16.26
C LEU A 188 4.89 -1.51 -16.12
N TRP A 189 4.95 -2.68 -15.48
CA TRP A 189 6.12 -3.55 -15.30
C TRP A 189 5.75 -4.98 -15.65
N SER A 190 6.74 -5.82 -16.02
CA SER A 190 6.47 -7.26 -16.25
C SER A 190 6.59 -8.13 -14.99
N GLU A 191 7.05 -7.57 -13.88
CA GLU A 191 7.20 -8.30 -12.61
C GLU A 191 6.47 -7.59 -11.48
N ILE A 192 5.89 -8.37 -10.57
CA ILE A 192 5.10 -7.90 -9.44
C ILE A 192 5.91 -7.04 -8.44
N ASP A 193 7.24 -7.14 -8.46
CA ASP A 193 8.14 -6.35 -7.62
C ASP A 193 8.57 -5.01 -8.27
N GLN A 194 7.87 -4.60 -9.34
CA GLN A 194 8.18 -3.42 -10.14
C GLN A 194 9.55 -3.50 -10.82
N SER A 195 9.98 -4.70 -11.15
CA SER A 195 11.16 -4.98 -11.95
C SER A 195 10.78 -5.61 -13.28
N GLY A 196 11.75 -5.98 -14.08
CA GLY A 196 11.54 -6.64 -15.35
C GLY A 196 11.09 -5.70 -16.47
N ASN A 197 11.61 -5.97 -17.66
CA ASN A 197 11.21 -5.26 -18.88
C ASN A 197 10.03 -5.95 -19.53
N ILE A 198 9.12 -5.19 -20.11
CA ILE A 198 8.06 -5.71 -20.97
C ILE A 198 8.69 -6.32 -22.21
N VAL A 199 8.32 -7.56 -22.52
CA VAL A 199 8.91 -8.36 -23.61
C VAL A 199 7.81 -8.92 -24.52
N PRO A 200 8.15 -9.38 -25.76
CA PRO A 200 7.16 -9.92 -26.71
C PRO A 200 6.28 -11.04 -26.14
N SER A 201 6.79 -11.88 -25.23
CA SER A 201 6.05 -12.96 -24.61
C SER A 201 4.96 -12.51 -23.63
N ASP A 202 4.92 -11.24 -23.24
CA ASP A 202 3.88 -10.68 -22.36
C ASP A 202 2.58 -10.38 -23.14
N PHE A 203 2.62 -10.58 -24.47
CA PHE A 203 1.47 -10.44 -25.37
C PHE A 203 1.26 -11.69 -26.22
N ILE A 204 0.00 -12.00 -26.43
CA ILE A 204 -0.46 -12.98 -27.41
C ILE A 204 -0.87 -12.21 -28.65
N ILE A 205 -0.40 -12.65 -29.83
CA ILE A 205 -0.86 -12.14 -31.13
C ILE A 205 -1.41 -13.30 -31.95
N GLU A 206 -2.58 -13.07 -32.55
CA GLU A 206 -3.25 -14.04 -33.42
C GLU A 206 -3.57 -13.36 -34.76
N LEU A 207 -3.28 -14.06 -35.85
CA LEU A 207 -3.64 -13.64 -37.23
C LEU A 207 -4.92 -14.39 -37.62
N ASN A 208 -5.92 -13.64 -38.06
CA ASN A 208 -7.06 -14.18 -38.77
C ASN A 208 -6.81 -14.03 -40.30
N SER A 209 -6.61 -15.15 -40.96
CA SER A 209 -6.34 -15.29 -42.39
C SER A 209 -7.25 -16.31 -43.09
N GLU A 210 -8.49 -16.43 -42.62
CA GLU A 210 -9.46 -17.40 -43.16
C GLU A 210 -10.06 -16.98 -44.49
N ASP A 211 -9.90 -15.69 -44.89
CA ASP A 211 -10.36 -15.22 -46.19
C ASP A 211 -9.50 -15.82 -47.33
N GLU A 212 -10.15 -16.23 -48.43
CA GLU A 212 -9.47 -16.80 -49.61
C GLU A 212 -8.50 -15.83 -50.28
N ASN A 213 -8.61 -14.52 -50.03
CA ASN A 213 -7.72 -13.48 -50.53
C ASN A 213 -6.56 -13.17 -49.56
N SER A 214 -6.50 -13.79 -48.40
CA SER A 214 -5.41 -13.61 -47.45
C SER A 214 -4.08 -14.09 -48.05
N ASN A 215 -3.02 -13.30 -47.88
CA ASN A 215 -1.67 -13.64 -48.36
C ASN A 215 -0.71 -13.98 -47.21
N ALA A 216 -0.80 -13.30 -46.07
CA ALA A 216 -0.08 -13.65 -44.87
C ALA A 216 -0.77 -14.78 -44.12
N SER A 217 0.02 -15.73 -43.58
CA SER A 217 -0.48 -16.88 -42.83
C SER A 217 0.10 -16.97 -41.42
N ASN A 218 1.07 -16.12 -41.08
CA ASN A 218 1.66 -16.05 -39.75
C ASN A 218 2.07 -14.63 -39.40
N VAL A 219 1.96 -14.30 -38.10
CA VAL A 219 2.45 -13.03 -37.52
C VAL A 219 3.18 -13.30 -36.20
N VAL A 220 4.21 -12.55 -35.93
CA VAL A 220 4.92 -12.57 -34.63
C VAL A 220 5.20 -11.14 -34.15
N ILE A 221 5.39 -10.95 -32.88
CA ILE A 221 5.96 -9.71 -32.34
C ILE A 221 7.47 -9.88 -32.34
N GLU A 222 8.16 -9.19 -33.25
CA GLU A 222 9.62 -9.28 -33.40
C GLU A 222 10.37 -8.46 -32.36
N GLN A 223 9.80 -7.31 -31.99
CA GLN A 223 10.45 -6.37 -31.09
C GLN A 223 9.40 -5.56 -30.33
N ILE A 224 9.76 -5.15 -29.12
CA ILE A 224 9.03 -4.13 -28.35
C ILE A 224 9.93 -2.92 -28.12
N THR A 225 9.32 -1.74 -28.14
CA THR A 225 9.93 -0.48 -27.74
C THR A 225 8.95 0.30 -26.87
N ASP A 226 9.43 1.36 -26.20
CA ASP A 226 8.51 2.32 -25.58
C ASP A 226 7.65 3.05 -26.65
N GLY A 227 6.71 3.88 -26.23
CA GLY A 227 5.80 4.61 -27.10
C GLY A 227 6.48 5.55 -28.11
N ILE A 228 7.77 5.86 -27.94
CA ILE A 228 8.56 6.73 -28.85
C ILE A 228 9.65 5.99 -29.64
N GLY A 229 9.82 4.68 -29.41
CA GLY A 229 10.72 3.82 -30.19
C GLY A 229 12.05 3.48 -29.53
N ASN A 230 12.24 3.70 -28.24
CA ASN A 230 13.44 3.28 -27.51
C ASN A 230 13.32 1.80 -27.08
N THR A 231 14.45 1.09 -27.08
CA THR A 231 14.53 -0.32 -26.66
C THR A 231 15.16 -0.53 -25.28
N ALA A 232 15.65 0.53 -24.64
CA ALA A 232 16.30 0.46 -23.35
C ALA A 232 15.27 0.71 -22.23
N GLU A 233 15.35 -0.09 -21.15
CA GLU A 233 14.54 0.09 -19.95
C GLU A 233 13.03 0.13 -20.22
N LEU A 234 12.48 -1.00 -20.71
CA LEU A 234 11.05 -1.16 -20.99
C LEU A 234 10.26 -1.55 -19.72
N ASN A 235 10.57 -0.92 -18.61
CA ASN A 235 9.83 -0.99 -17.37
C ASN A 235 9.36 0.41 -16.95
N ASN A 236 8.34 0.51 -16.15
CA ASN A 236 7.74 1.78 -15.75
C ASN A 236 7.34 2.65 -16.96
N ILE A 237 6.70 2.04 -17.96
CA ILE A 237 6.30 2.69 -19.20
C ILE A 237 4.78 2.63 -19.38
N ASP A 238 4.20 3.73 -19.85
CA ASP A 238 2.77 3.90 -20.10
C ASP A 238 2.37 3.69 -21.56
N ALA A 239 3.32 3.38 -22.43
CA ALA A 239 3.07 3.09 -23.84
C ALA A 239 4.12 2.15 -24.43
N VAL A 240 3.68 1.23 -25.29
CA VAL A 240 4.54 0.30 -26.04
C VAL A 240 4.25 0.34 -27.54
N ARG A 241 5.28 0.08 -28.36
CA ARG A 241 5.12 -0.32 -29.75
C ARG A 241 5.50 -1.77 -29.90
N LEU A 242 4.58 -2.56 -30.44
CA LEU A 242 4.77 -3.96 -30.77
C LEU A 242 5.09 -4.03 -32.29
N TYR A 243 6.33 -4.25 -32.66
CA TYR A 243 6.74 -4.38 -34.06
C TYR A 243 6.37 -5.76 -34.59
N LEU A 244 5.70 -5.79 -35.74
CA LEU A 244 5.10 -6.99 -36.31
C LEU A 244 5.98 -7.56 -37.44
N GLY A 245 6.22 -8.86 -37.39
CA GLY A 245 6.84 -9.62 -38.48
C GLY A 245 5.83 -10.57 -39.12
N PHE A 246 5.64 -10.47 -40.43
CA PHE A 246 4.76 -11.36 -41.19
C PHE A 246 5.59 -12.29 -42.08
N ASP A 247 5.09 -13.50 -42.31
CA ASP A 247 5.70 -14.46 -43.24
C ASP A 247 5.59 -14.03 -44.72
N SER A 248 4.59 -13.21 -45.05
CA SER A 248 4.38 -12.52 -46.32
C SER A 248 3.62 -11.22 -46.14
N ASN A 249 3.68 -10.33 -47.15
CA ASN A 249 2.97 -9.05 -47.06
C ASN A 249 1.48 -9.26 -46.97
N PRO A 250 0.78 -8.67 -45.98
CA PRO A 250 -0.68 -8.73 -45.89
C PRO A 250 -1.37 -8.18 -47.14
N SER A 251 -2.49 -8.77 -47.49
CA SER A 251 -3.32 -8.37 -48.64
C SER A 251 -4.43 -7.36 -48.30
N GLY A 252 -4.60 -7.07 -47.00
CA GLY A 252 -5.73 -6.29 -46.53
C GLY A 252 -7.02 -7.11 -46.25
N ALA A 253 -6.95 -8.43 -46.48
CA ALA A 253 -8.04 -9.35 -46.12
C ALA A 253 -7.84 -9.97 -44.70
N GLU A 254 -6.64 -9.79 -44.15
CA GLU A 254 -6.28 -10.29 -42.83
C GLU A 254 -6.60 -9.29 -41.70
N SER A 255 -6.83 -9.83 -40.51
CA SER A 255 -6.85 -9.02 -39.29
C SER A 255 -6.02 -9.68 -38.18
N ILE A 256 -5.58 -8.88 -37.25
CA ILE A 256 -4.84 -9.36 -36.05
C ILE A 256 -5.62 -9.08 -34.78
N THR A 257 -5.44 -9.96 -33.79
CA THR A 257 -5.89 -9.75 -32.41
C THR A 257 -4.69 -9.83 -31.48
N ILE A 258 -4.57 -8.84 -30.60
CA ILE A 258 -3.51 -8.75 -29.59
C ILE A 258 -4.15 -8.73 -28.22
N SER A 259 -3.66 -9.56 -27.30
CA SER A 259 -4.10 -9.62 -25.91
C SER A 259 -2.91 -9.69 -24.97
N PRO A 260 -2.93 -9.05 -23.81
CA PRO A 260 -1.91 -9.26 -22.78
C PRO A 260 -1.99 -10.70 -22.26
N VAL A 261 -0.86 -11.28 -21.89
CA VAL A 261 -0.81 -12.55 -21.18
C VAL A 261 -1.27 -12.30 -19.73
N SER A 262 -2.07 -13.21 -19.20
CA SER A 262 -2.59 -13.09 -17.82
C SER A 262 -1.45 -13.03 -16.80
N SER A 263 -1.46 -12.01 -15.96
CA SER A 263 -0.50 -11.83 -14.86
C SER A 263 0.98 -11.71 -15.30
N GLU A 264 1.21 -11.07 -16.45
CA GLU A 264 2.57 -10.73 -16.93
C GLU A 264 2.82 -9.22 -16.95
N LEU A 265 1.79 -8.39 -16.81
CA LEU A 265 1.91 -6.93 -16.78
C LEU A 265 1.19 -6.38 -15.57
N PHE A 266 1.87 -5.55 -14.78
CA PHE A 266 1.37 -5.02 -13.51
C PHE A 266 1.60 -3.51 -13.42
N ASP A 267 0.71 -2.83 -12.70
CA ASP A 267 0.90 -1.43 -12.29
C ASP A 267 1.75 -1.31 -11.02
N GLN A 268 1.89 -0.09 -10.51
CA GLN A 268 2.61 0.20 -9.27
C GLN A 268 1.95 -0.43 -8.03
N GLY A 269 0.63 -0.68 -8.06
CA GLY A 269 -0.14 -1.33 -7.00
C GLY A 269 -0.08 -2.85 -7.04
N ASN A 270 0.62 -3.42 -8.02
CA ASN A 270 0.63 -4.86 -8.34
C ASN A 270 -0.71 -5.38 -8.87
N ASN A 271 -1.57 -4.49 -9.41
CA ASN A 271 -2.77 -4.90 -10.10
C ASN A 271 -2.40 -5.34 -11.52
N PRO A 272 -2.82 -6.53 -11.96
CA PRO A 272 -2.49 -7.01 -13.31
C PRO A 272 -3.33 -6.29 -14.38
N LEU A 273 -2.74 -6.03 -15.54
CA LEU A 273 -3.49 -5.63 -16.73
C LEU A 273 -4.48 -6.76 -17.11
N PRO A 274 -5.79 -6.47 -17.21
CA PRO A 274 -6.77 -7.51 -17.49
C PRO A 274 -6.51 -8.19 -18.84
N TRP A 275 -6.38 -9.51 -18.87
CA TRP A 275 -6.20 -10.31 -20.09
C TRP A 275 -7.36 -10.19 -21.11
N THR A 276 -8.52 -9.73 -20.64
CA THR A 276 -9.70 -9.43 -21.49
C THR A 276 -9.56 -8.16 -22.30
N SER A 277 -8.50 -7.37 -22.10
CA SER A 277 -8.18 -6.16 -22.86
C SER A 277 -7.62 -6.53 -24.24
N SER A 278 -8.45 -7.14 -25.09
CA SER A 278 -8.10 -7.60 -26.41
C SER A 278 -8.29 -6.49 -27.44
N LEU A 279 -7.34 -6.33 -28.35
CA LEU A 279 -7.32 -5.34 -29.44
C LEU A 279 -7.41 -6.05 -30.78
N SER A 280 -8.25 -5.55 -31.70
CA SER A 280 -8.35 -6.09 -33.05
C SER A 280 -8.10 -5.01 -34.10
N PHE A 281 -7.34 -5.34 -35.13
CA PHE A 281 -7.00 -4.44 -36.22
C PHE A 281 -7.12 -5.15 -37.57
N ASP A 282 -7.78 -4.50 -38.52
CA ASP A 282 -7.71 -4.91 -39.91
C ASP A 282 -6.36 -4.46 -40.49
N LEU A 283 -5.66 -5.35 -41.21
CA LEU A 283 -4.38 -5.04 -41.81
C LEU A 283 -4.56 -4.23 -43.11
N SER A 284 -3.63 -3.33 -43.37
CA SER A 284 -3.57 -2.59 -44.64
C SER A 284 -2.96 -3.47 -45.72
N ASP A 285 -3.46 -3.35 -46.96
CA ASP A 285 -2.89 -4.02 -48.14
C ASP A 285 -1.44 -3.53 -48.42
N GLN A 286 -0.51 -4.45 -48.40
CA GLN A 286 0.92 -4.23 -48.67
C GLN A 286 1.37 -4.96 -49.97
N LEU A 287 0.41 -5.51 -50.72
CA LEU A 287 0.73 -6.15 -52.01
C LEU A 287 0.97 -5.13 -53.10
N SER A 288 2.04 -5.37 -53.85
CA SER A 288 2.26 -4.59 -55.08
C SER A 288 1.20 -4.93 -56.12
N PRO A 289 0.66 -3.94 -56.84
CA PRO A 289 -0.30 -4.21 -57.91
C PRO A 289 0.31 -5.09 -58.99
N SER A 290 -0.44 -6.11 -59.46
CA SER A 290 0.00 -7.01 -60.53
C SER A 290 -0.89 -6.87 -61.77
N ILE A 291 -0.28 -7.02 -62.97
CA ILE A 291 -1.02 -7.01 -64.24
C ILE A 291 -1.44 -8.43 -64.55
N ILE A 292 -2.73 -8.70 -64.55
CA ILE A 292 -3.29 -10.00 -64.98
C ILE A 292 -3.65 -9.84 -66.48
N ILE A 293 -2.90 -10.48 -67.37
CA ILE A 293 -3.27 -10.58 -68.80
C ILE A 293 -4.25 -11.75 -68.92
N LYS A 294 -5.54 -11.46 -69.08
CA LYS A 294 -6.53 -12.50 -69.43
C LYS A 294 -6.35 -12.87 -70.89
N SER A 295 -5.97 -14.11 -71.17
CA SER A 295 -5.91 -14.71 -72.51
C SER A 295 -7.28 -15.09 -73.03
#